data_5c822fe085ec73d0a1eba7d36161a2c1
#
_entry.id   5c822fe085ec73d0a1eba7d36161a2c1
#
_cell.length_a   1.000
_cell.length_b   1.000
_cell.length_c   1.000
_cell.angle_alpha   90.00
_cell.angle_beta   90.00
_cell.angle_gamma   90.00
#
_symmetry.space_group_name_H-M   'P 1'
#
loop_
_entity.id
_entity.type
_entity.pdbx_description
1 polymer ?
#
loop_
_entity_poly.entity_id
_entity_poly.type
_entity_poly.pdbx_seq_one_letter_code
_entity_poly.pdbx_strand_id
1 'polypeptide(L)'
;MTNKTARLGIISSGRGENLRYIILAERDGCLPGQVALVLADQPQAGALRIAGEFSVPHEFIDPSGLSRQEYDRRLRERLDEAGVDLVILTGYMRILSPEFVRHYKNRILNIHPALLPSFRGLDAFSKALEWGVRWTGTTVHVVDEDVDHGPIVYQRPVPVLEGDTHESLKARIQRAEYRAYPRAIKMFIEGNPRIEGRRIIWQRDEKRREG
;
A
#
# COMPACT_ATOMS: atom_id res chain seq x y z
N MET A 1 1.93 -22.72 18.44
CA MET A 1 2.29 -22.27 17.08
C MET A 1 2.91 -20.91 17.25
N THR A 2 4.21 -20.77 17.01
CA THR A 2 4.90 -19.46 17.07
C THR A 2 4.32 -18.58 15.99
N ASN A 3 3.58 -17.53 16.38
CA ASN A 3 3.12 -16.50 15.44
C ASN A 3 4.35 -15.82 14.84
N LYS A 4 4.82 -16.29 13.69
CA LYS A 4 5.88 -15.63 12.94
C LYS A 4 5.39 -14.21 12.60
N THR A 5 6.08 -13.19 13.10
CA THR A 5 5.81 -11.80 12.76
C THR A 5 6.00 -11.60 11.25
N ALA A 6 4.99 -11.10 10.55
CA ALA A 6 5.05 -10.86 9.11
C ALA A 6 6.12 -9.81 8.78
N ARG A 7 6.98 -10.09 7.80
CA ARG A 7 8.03 -9.17 7.34
C ARG A 7 7.51 -8.34 6.18
N LEU A 8 7.47 -7.02 6.37
CA LEU A 8 6.94 -6.06 5.40
C LEU A 8 8.08 -5.46 4.58
N GLY A 9 7.97 -5.53 3.25
CA GLY A 9 8.82 -4.80 2.32
C GLY A 9 8.09 -3.58 1.79
N ILE A 10 8.66 -2.39 1.96
CA ILE A 10 8.05 -1.15 1.48
C ILE A 10 8.70 -0.74 0.17
N ILE A 11 7.91 -0.37 -0.84
CA ILE A 11 8.40 0.26 -2.08
C ILE A 11 7.74 1.64 -2.19
N SER A 12 8.55 2.68 -2.44
CA SER A 12 8.09 4.07 -2.45
C SER A 12 8.81 4.92 -3.51
N SER A 13 8.09 5.88 -4.10
CA SER A 13 8.70 6.96 -4.92
C SER A 13 8.61 8.33 -4.24
N GLY A 14 7.86 8.45 -3.15
CA GLY A 14 7.37 9.72 -2.65
C GLY A 14 7.87 10.13 -1.26
N ARG A 15 7.10 11.01 -0.63
CA ARG A 15 7.41 11.63 0.66
C ARG A 15 7.47 10.66 1.85
N GLY A 16 6.84 9.47 1.73
CA GLY A 16 6.92 8.43 2.75
C GLY A 16 6.01 8.62 3.97
N GLU A 17 5.07 9.56 3.94
CA GLU A 17 4.22 9.79 5.12
C GLU A 17 3.42 8.54 5.53
N ASN A 18 2.88 7.79 4.59
CA ASN A 18 2.22 6.52 4.89
C ASN A 18 3.18 5.52 5.57
N LEU A 19 4.45 5.46 5.13
CA LEU A 19 5.49 4.65 5.78
C LEU A 19 5.67 5.04 7.26
N ARG A 20 5.73 6.35 7.56
CA ARG A 20 5.86 6.83 8.95
C ARG A 20 4.77 6.25 9.85
N TYR A 21 3.51 6.29 9.41
CA TYR A 21 2.39 5.77 10.21
C TYR A 21 2.37 4.24 10.30
N ILE A 22 2.88 3.53 9.29
CA ILE A 22 3.07 2.07 9.36
C ILE A 22 4.12 1.72 10.41
N ILE A 23 5.28 2.40 10.42
CA ILE A 23 6.34 2.17 11.42
C ILE A 23 5.86 2.53 12.84
N LEU A 24 5.13 3.63 12.99
CA LEU A 24 4.58 3.99 14.30
C LEU A 24 3.60 2.93 14.81
N ALA A 25 2.71 2.43 13.96
CA ALA A 25 1.76 1.37 14.33
C ALA A 25 2.47 0.04 14.67
N GLU A 26 3.60 -0.26 14.02
CA GLU A 26 4.48 -1.38 14.39
C GLU A 26 5.05 -1.19 15.80
N ARG A 27 5.67 -0.03 16.06
CA ARG A 27 6.32 0.27 17.34
C ARG A 27 5.36 0.31 18.52
N ASP A 28 4.14 0.77 18.27
CA ASP A 28 3.06 0.80 19.28
C ASP A 28 2.42 -0.59 19.50
N GLY A 29 2.91 -1.63 18.82
CA GLY A 29 2.35 -3.00 18.90
C GLY A 29 0.96 -3.13 18.27
N CYS A 30 0.51 -2.10 17.55
CA CYS A 30 -0.79 -2.10 16.88
C CYS A 30 -0.79 -2.88 15.57
N LEU A 31 0.38 -3.10 14.96
CA LEU A 31 0.57 -3.82 13.70
C LEU A 31 1.36 -5.12 13.95
N PRO A 32 0.80 -6.31 13.66
CA PRO A 32 1.47 -7.59 13.85
C PRO A 32 2.44 -7.92 12.69
N GLY A 33 3.27 -6.95 12.33
CA GLY A 33 4.24 -7.04 11.25
C GLY A 33 5.45 -6.16 11.54
N GLN A 34 6.59 -6.48 10.94
CA GLN A 34 7.85 -5.73 11.05
C GLN A 34 8.22 -5.15 9.68
N VAL A 35 8.51 -3.85 9.62
CA VAL A 35 9.09 -3.24 8.42
C VAL A 35 10.54 -3.70 8.30
N ALA A 36 10.78 -4.67 7.40
CA ALA A 36 12.07 -5.33 7.23
C ALA A 36 13.00 -4.59 6.28
N LEU A 37 12.44 -3.94 5.25
CA LEU A 37 13.21 -3.23 4.23
C LEU A 37 12.34 -2.15 3.56
N VAL A 38 12.96 -1.00 3.27
CA VAL A 38 12.37 0.09 2.48
C VAL A 38 13.19 0.29 1.21
N LEU A 39 12.55 0.19 0.06
CA LEU A 39 13.16 0.43 -1.25
C LEU A 39 12.55 1.68 -1.90
N ALA A 40 13.37 2.47 -2.57
CA ALA A 40 12.89 3.61 -3.32
C ALA A 40 13.57 3.72 -4.71
N ASP A 41 12.83 4.27 -5.68
CA ASP A 41 13.28 4.54 -7.05
C ASP A 41 13.76 5.99 -7.26
N GLN A 42 13.78 6.79 -6.18
CA GLN A 42 14.26 8.16 -6.18
C GLN A 42 15.29 8.33 -5.04
N PRO A 43 16.50 8.86 -5.32
CA PRO A 43 17.55 8.96 -4.31
C PRO A 43 17.19 9.91 -3.15
N GLN A 44 16.30 10.87 -3.42
CA GLN A 44 15.83 11.84 -2.43
C GLN A 44 14.42 11.52 -1.90
N ALA A 45 13.94 10.29 -2.10
CA ALA A 45 12.63 9.90 -1.57
C ALA A 45 12.57 10.13 -0.06
N GLY A 46 11.53 10.84 0.40
CA GLY A 46 11.32 11.05 1.82
C GLY A 46 11.16 9.74 2.60
N ALA A 47 10.75 8.67 1.93
CA ALA A 47 10.67 7.34 2.52
C ALA A 47 12.03 6.82 3.01
N LEU A 48 13.14 7.07 2.27
CA LEU A 48 14.49 6.69 2.71
C LEU A 48 14.90 7.47 3.97
N ARG A 49 14.64 8.77 3.99
CA ARG A 49 14.91 9.61 5.17
C ARG A 49 14.13 9.12 6.40
N ILE A 50 12.83 8.85 6.21
CA ILE A 50 11.98 8.33 7.29
C ILE A 50 12.49 6.96 7.78
N ALA A 51 12.83 6.05 6.88
CA ALA A 51 13.40 4.76 7.25
C ALA A 51 14.69 4.93 8.08
N GLY A 52 15.58 5.85 7.69
CA GLY A 52 16.78 6.20 8.45
C GLY A 52 16.48 6.76 9.84
N GLU A 53 15.52 7.70 9.97
CA GLU A 53 15.08 8.25 11.27
C GLU A 53 14.60 7.15 12.23
N PHE A 54 14.01 6.10 11.70
CA PHE A 54 13.51 4.97 12.47
C PHE A 54 14.47 3.77 12.53
N SER A 55 15.69 3.88 11.98
CA SER A 55 16.69 2.80 11.93
C SER A 55 16.18 1.54 11.21
N VAL A 56 15.31 1.71 10.21
CA VAL A 56 14.84 0.63 9.33
C VAL A 56 15.83 0.47 8.18
N PRO A 57 16.23 -0.77 7.81
CA PRO A 57 17.02 -1.03 6.60
C PRO A 57 16.38 -0.41 5.36
N HIS A 58 17.15 0.33 4.57
CA HIS A 58 16.63 1.00 3.39
C HIS A 58 17.67 1.14 2.29
N GLU A 59 17.22 1.19 1.04
CA GLU A 59 18.09 1.27 -0.12
C GLU A 59 17.42 2.04 -1.25
N PHE A 60 18.20 2.87 -1.94
CA PHE A 60 17.85 3.43 -3.24
C PHE A 60 18.30 2.46 -4.33
N ILE A 61 17.38 2.07 -5.22
CA ILE A 61 17.68 1.28 -6.40
C ILE A 61 17.47 2.16 -7.63
N ASP A 62 18.56 2.48 -8.32
CA ASP A 62 18.52 3.33 -9.50
C ASP A 62 17.82 2.63 -10.67
N PRO A 63 16.71 3.18 -11.19
CA PRO A 63 16.03 2.64 -12.36
C PRO A 63 16.68 3.04 -13.70
N SER A 64 17.69 3.92 -13.69
CA SER A 64 18.27 4.48 -14.90
C SER A 64 18.90 3.40 -15.77
N GLY A 65 18.60 3.43 -17.07
CA GLY A 65 19.14 2.48 -18.04
C GLY A 65 18.59 1.06 -17.94
N LEU A 66 17.61 0.81 -17.05
CA LEU A 66 17.00 -0.51 -16.89
C LEU A 66 15.61 -0.56 -17.54
N SER A 67 15.32 -1.69 -18.17
CA SER A 67 13.93 -2.02 -18.48
C SER A 67 13.11 -2.21 -17.19
N ARG A 68 11.78 -2.15 -17.31
CA ARG A 68 10.88 -2.40 -16.18
C ARG A 68 11.14 -3.78 -15.55
N GLN A 69 11.32 -4.81 -16.35
CA GLN A 69 11.57 -6.17 -15.89
C GLN A 69 12.89 -6.29 -15.12
N GLU A 70 13.96 -5.67 -15.63
CA GLU A 70 15.26 -5.69 -14.95
C GLU A 70 15.23 -4.94 -13.63
N TYR A 71 14.57 -3.78 -13.60
CA TYR A 71 14.40 -3.01 -12.38
C TYR A 71 13.61 -3.79 -11.33
N ASP A 72 12.46 -4.32 -11.72
CA ASP A 72 11.61 -5.10 -10.81
C ASP A 72 12.29 -6.40 -10.34
N ARG A 73 13.16 -7.01 -11.17
CA ARG A 73 13.98 -8.14 -10.74
C ARG A 73 14.91 -7.74 -9.59
N ARG A 74 15.57 -6.58 -9.68
CA ARG A 74 16.42 -6.07 -8.59
C ARG A 74 15.61 -5.81 -7.31
N LEU A 75 14.43 -5.19 -7.43
CA LEU A 75 13.54 -5.00 -6.29
C LEU A 75 13.22 -6.36 -5.64
N ARG A 76 12.84 -7.36 -6.45
CA ARG A 76 12.49 -8.69 -5.97
C ARG A 76 13.64 -9.36 -5.23
N GLU A 77 14.85 -9.35 -5.81
CA GLU A 77 16.06 -9.93 -5.20
C GLU A 77 16.30 -9.35 -3.81
N ARG A 78 16.22 -8.03 -3.64
CA ARG A 78 16.42 -7.38 -2.34
C ARG A 78 15.30 -7.71 -1.33
N LEU A 79 14.06 -7.79 -1.78
CA LEU A 79 12.93 -8.16 -0.93
C LEU A 79 12.99 -9.64 -0.50
N ASP A 80 13.37 -10.54 -1.42
CA ASP A 80 13.53 -11.97 -1.13
C ASP A 80 14.70 -12.20 -0.15
N GLU A 81 15.86 -11.52 -0.32
CA GLU A 81 16.98 -11.54 0.61
C GLU A 81 16.60 -11.04 2.01
N ALA A 82 15.73 -10.03 2.07
CA ALA A 82 15.19 -9.53 3.33
C ALA A 82 14.10 -10.44 3.92
N GLY A 83 13.73 -11.52 3.25
CA GLY A 83 12.70 -12.46 3.69
C GLY A 83 11.31 -11.83 3.80
N VAL A 84 10.93 -10.96 2.86
CA VAL A 84 9.66 -10.23 2.87
C VAL A 84 8.49 -11.17 2.61
N ASP A 85 7.51 -11.14 3.50
CA ASP A 85 6.26 -11.90 3.39
C ASP A 85 5.18 -11.11 2.63
N LEU A 86 5.14 -9.77 2.81
CA LEU A 86 4.12 -8.86 2.26
C LEU A 86 4.76 -7.56 1.75
N VAL A 87 4.50 -7.20 0.51
CA VAL A 87 4.97 -5.95 -0.12
C VAL A 87 3.91 -4.86 0.05
N ILE A 88 4.33 -3.66 0.44
CA ILE A 88 3.48 -2.50 0.67
C ILE A 88 3.95 -1.36 -0.22
N LEU A 89 3.08 -0.87 -1.10
CA LEU A 89 3.36 0.27 -1.97
C LEU A 89 2.93 1.57 -1.28
N THR A 90 3.85 2.50 -1.09
CA THR A 90 3.56 3.81 -0.45
C THR A 90 3.85 4.96 -1.41
N GLY A 91 2.87 5.32 -2.23
CA GLY A 91 3.06 6.35 -3.25
C GLY A 91 4.11 5.97 -4.28
N TYR A 92 4.16 4.71 -4.64
CA TYR A 92 5.00 4.19 -5.72
C TYR A 92 4.38 4.55 -7.08
N MET A 93 5.17 5.22 -7.93
CA MET A 93 4.65 5.83 -9.17
C MET A 93 4.91 5.00 -10.42
N ARG A 94 5.62 3.89 -10.32
CA ARG A 94 5.89 3.00 -11.44
C ARG A 94 4.90 1.85 -11.47
N ILE A 95 4.66 1.29 -12.66
CA ILE A 95 3.84 0.10 -12.84
C ILE A 95 4.74 -1.12 -12.70
N LEU A 96 4.41 -2.01 -11.77
CA LEU A 96 5.11 -3.27 -11.57
C LEU A 96 4.94 -4.20 -12.80
N SER A 97 5.97 -4.97 -13.11
CA SER A 97 5.90 -5.97 -14.17
C SER A 97 4.97 -7.13 -13.79
N PRO A 98 4.36 -7.80 -14.78
CA PRO A 98 3.56 -8.99 -14.50
C PRO A 98 4.34 -10.09 -13.77
N GLU A 99 5.64 -10.24 -14.03
CA GLU A 99 6.52 -11.19 -13.34
C GLU A 99 6.62 -10.89 -11.85
N PHE A 100 6.80 -9.61 -11.49
CA PHE A 100 6.85 -9.19 -10.09
C PHE A 100 5.52 -9.44 -9.39
N VAL A 101 4.40 -9.08 -10.03
CA VAL A 101 3.06 -9.27 -9.47
C VAL A 101 2.76 -10.76 -9.27
N ARG A 102 3.13 -11.62 -10.23
CA ARG A 102 2.96 -13.08 -10.09
C ARG A 102 3.84 -13.69 -9.00
N HIS A 103 5.08 -13.20 -8.81
CA HIS A 103 5.98 -13.66 -7.76
C HIS A 103 5.40 -13.38 -6.36
N TYR A 104 4.87 -12.18 -6.16
CA TYR A 104 4.19 -11.78 -4.93
C TYR A 104 2.65 -11.88 -5.04
N LYS A 105 2.14 -12.85 -5.79
CA LYS A 105 0.69 -13.01 -6.00
C LYS A 105 -0.07 -12.98 -4.68
N ASN A 106 -1.08 -12.10 -4.59
CA ASN A 106 -1.89 -11.88 -3.40
C ASN A 106 -1.10 -11.37 -2.17
N ARG A 107 0.13 -10.89 -2.37
CA ARG A 107 1.02 -10.40 -1.31
C ARG A 107 1.59 -9.00 -1.60
N ILE A 108 0.86 -8.19 -2.37
CA ILE A 108 1.19 -6.78 -2.61
C ILE A 108 -0.04 -5.96 -2.25
N LEU A 109 0.11 -5.00 -1.35
CA LEU A 109 -0.94 -4.02 -1.03
C LEU A 109 -0.57 -2.64 -1.55
N ASN A 110 -1.55 -1.95 -2.10
CA ASN A 110 -1.44 -0.55 -2.49
C ASN A 110 -2.55 0.27 -1.82
N ILE A 111 -2.29 1.56 -1.61
CA ILE A 111 -3.28 2.52 -1.19
C ILE A 111 -3.53 3.53 -2.31
N HIS A 112 -4.79 3.70 -2.69
CA HIS A 112 -5.25 4.61 -3.73
C HIS A 112 -6.17 5.68 -3.16
N PRO A 113 -5.98 6.97 -3.51
CA PRO A 113 -6.70 8.09 -2.88
C PRO A 113 -8.10 8.34 -3.48
N ALA A 114 -8.86 7.27 -3.71
CA ALA A 114 -10.27 7.33 -4.10
C ALA A 114 -11.03 6.12 -3.57
N LEU A 115 -12.36 6.14 -3.67
CA LEU A 115 -13.20 4.96 -3.43
C LEU A 115 -13.26 4.12 -4.72
N LEU A 116 -12.35 3.18 -4.89
CA LEU A 116 -12.38 2.27 -6.02
C LEU A 116 -13.74 1.55 -6.13
N PRO A 117 -14.26 1.32 -7.32
CA PRO A 117 -13.61 1.43 -8.64
C PRO A 117 -13.59 2.82 -9.27
N SER A 118 -14.04 3.88 -8.57
CA SER A 118 -14.04 5.25 -9.09
C SER A 118 -12.62 5.83 -9.13
N PHE A 119 -12.35 6.66 -10.12
CA PHE A 119 -11.15 7.50 -10.24
C PHE A 119 -9.83 6.73 -10.18
N ARG A 120 -9.73 5.60 -10.89
CA ARG A 120 -8.48 4.85 -11.05
C ARG A 120 -7.38 5.70 -11.69
N GLY A 121 -6.12 5.30 -11.45
CA GLY A 121 -4.93 5.91 -12.03
C GLY A 121 -4.59 7.25 -11.38
N LEU A 122 -3.87 8.09 -12.11
CA LEU A 122 -3.34 9.34 -11.60
C LEU A 122 -4.44 10.37 -11.35
N ASP A 123 -4.12 11.32 -10.46
CA ASP A 123 -4.89 12.54 -10.18
C ASP A 123 -6.35 12.30 -9.76
N ALA A 124 -6.56 11.35 -8.87
CA ALA A 124 -7.88 11.03 -8.34
C ALA A 124 -8.55 12.22 -7.61
N PHE A 125 -7.77 13.14 -7.05
CA PHE A 125 -8.27 14.33 -6.36
C PHE A 125 -8.96 15.30 -7.32
N SER A 126 -8.29 15.68 -8.43
CA SER A 126 -8.87 16.56 -9.45
C SER A 126 -10.10 15.93 -10.07
N LYS A 127 -10.03 14.65 -10.42
CA LYS A 127 -11.18 13.92 -10.96
C LYS A 127 -12.38 13.97 -10.01
N ALA A 128 -12.18 13.78 -8.71
CA ALA A 128 -13.27 13.84 -7.74
C ALA A 128 -13.92 15.25 -7.67
N LEU A 129 -13.10 16.32 -7.72
CA LEU A 129 -13.57 17.69 -7.75
C LEU A 129 -14.31 18.01 -9.05
N GLU A 130 -13.74 17.66 -10.21
CA GLU A 130 -14.33 17.90 -11.55
C GLU A 130 -15.69 17.20 -11.73
N TRP A 131 -15.81 15.96 -11.20
CA TRP A 131 -17.08 15.22 -11.23
C TRP A 131 -18.11 15.73 -10.22
N GLY A 132 -17.72 16.62 -9.30
CA GLY A 132 -18.62 17.19 -8.30
C GLY A 132 -19.17 16.16 -7.32
N VAL A 133 -18.40 15.08 -7.04
CA VAL A 133 -18.88 14.04 -6.12
C VAL A 133 -18.94 14.60 -4.69
N ARG A 134 -19.89 14.13 -3.90
CA ARG A 134 -20.02 14.53 -2.49
C ARG A 134 -19.13 13.70 -1.56
N TRP A 135 -18.70 12.51 -2.02
CA TRP A 135 -17.85 11.59 -1.27
C TRP A 135 -16.77 11.02 -2.17
N THR A 136 -15.57 11.01 -1.68
CA THR A 136 -14.44 10.24 -2.18
C THR A 136 -13.81 9.49 -1.01
N GLY A 137 -12.53 9.17 -1.05
CA GLY A 137 -11.90 8.50 0.08
C GLY A 137 -10.57 7.91 -0.24
N THR A 138 -10.26 6.80 0.45
CA THR A 138 -9.08 6.01 0.17
C THR A 138 -9.43 4.53 0.15
N THR A 139 -8.75 3.78 -0.70
CA THR A 139 -8.91 2.33 -0.85
C THR A 139 -7.56 1.65 -0.69
N VAL A 140 -7.49 0.67 0.20
CA VAL A 140 -6.39 -0.30 0.22
C VAL A 140 -6.86 -1.55 -0.52
N HIS A 141 -6.07 -1.98 -1.50
CA HIS A 141 -6.39 -3.14 -2.34
C HIS A 141 -5.17 -4.03 -2.55
N VAL A 142 -5.40 -5.27 -2.89
CA VAL A 142 -4.35 -6.17 -3.38
C VAL A 142 -4.02 -5.78 -4.81
N VAL A 143 -2.73 -5.73 -5.14
CA VAL A 143 -2.28 -5.40 -6.50
C VAL A 143 -2.39 -6.62 -7.40
N ASP A 144 -3.00 -6.44 -8.56
CA ASP A 144 -3.00 -7.36 -9.69
C ASP A 144 -2.28 -6.74 -10.91
N GLU A 145 -2.39 -7.34 -12.09
CA GLU A 145 -1.67 -6.87 -13.28
C GLU A 145 -2.25 -5.58 -13.88
N ASP A 146 -3.48 -5.20 -13.48
CA ASP A 146 -4.15 -3.97 -13.92
C ASP A 146 -4.03 -2.86 -12.87
N VAL A 147 -3.94 -1.60 -13.33
CA VAL A 147 -3.80 -0.43 -12.44
C VAL A 147 -5.06 -0.21 -11.61
N ASP A 148 -4.90 -0.17 -10.28
CA ASP A 148 -5.95 0.10 -9.29
C ASP A 148 -7.20 -0.78 -9.50
N HIS A 149 -6.97 -2.05 -9.83
CA HIS A 149 -8.05 -2.96 -10.21
C HIS A 149 -8.29 -4.06 -9.18
N GLY A 150 -7.30 -4.52 -8.47
CA GLY A 150 -7.33 -5.70 -7.62
C GLY A 150 -8.35 -5.68 -6.47
N PRO A 151 -8.47 -6.80 -5.74
CA PRO A 151 -9.43 -6.98 -4.66
C PRO A 151 -9.28 -5.95 -3.54
N ILE A 152 -10.41 -5.40 -3.08
CA ILE A 152 -10.45 -4.35 -2.06
C ILE A 152 -10.33 -4.97 -0.67
N VAL A 153 -9.31 -4.53 0.09
CA VAL A 153 -9.07 -4.92 1.48
C VAL A 153 -9.84 -4.02 2.44
N TYR A 154 -9.77 -2.71 2.22
CA TYR A 154 -10.38 -1.73 3.11
C TYR A 154 -10.66 -0.42 2.37
N GLN A 155 -11.77 0.21 2.71
CA GLN A 155 -12.12 1.54 2.21
C GLN A 155 -12.48 2.46 3.35
N ARG A 156 -12.10 3.74 3.22
CA ARG A 156 -12.50 4.80 4.13
C ARG A 156 -13.06 5.98 3.34
N PRO A 157 -14.35 6.30 3.50
CA PRO A 157 -14.95 7.46 2.84
C PRO A 157 -14.46 8.77 3.46
N VAL A 158 -14.35 9.79 2.61
CA VAL A 158 -13.96 11.16 2.95
C VAL A 158 -14.93 12.10 2.24
N PRO A 159 -15.56 13.07 2.93
CA PRO A 159 -16.45 14.03 2.28
C PRO A 159 -15.66 15.02 1.42
N VAL A 160 -16.24 15.40 0.29
CA VAL A 160 -15.84 16.57 -0.50
C VAL A 160 -16.69 17.74 -0.03
N LEU A 161 -16.04 18.78 0.49
CA LEU A 161 -16.70 19.94 1.06
C LEU A 161 -16.88 21.03 0.00
N GLU A 162 -17.86 21.88 0.18
CA GLU A 162 -18.03 23.07 -0.64
C GLU A 162 -16.80 23.97 -0.50
N GLY A 163 -16.27 24.45 -1.62
CA GLY A 163 -15.03 25.26 -1.66
C GLY A 163 -13.73 24.46 -1.51
N ASP A 164 -13.77 23.11 -1.53
CA ASP A 164 -12.53 22.35 -1.54
C ASP A 164 -11.66 22.68 -2.75
N THR A 165 -10.38 22.89 -2.50
CA THR A 165 -9.33 22.90 -3.51
C THR A 165 -8.68 21.51 -3.59
N HIS A 166 -7.85 21.30 -4.63
CA HIS A 166 -7.03 20.10 -4.76
C HIS A 166 -6.21 19.84 -3.47
N GLU A 167 -5.59 20.88 -2.91
CA GLU A 167 -4.73 20.79 -1.72
C GLU A 167 -5.53 20.45 -0.47
N SER A 168 -6.70 21.07 -0.25
CA SER A 168 -7.52 20.81 0.93
C SER A 168 -8.10 19.40 0.93
N LEU A 169 -8.61 18.95 -0.22
CA LEU A 169 -9.13 17.59 -0.39
C LEU A 169 -8.00 16.55 -0.24
N LYS A 170 -6.85 16.78 -0.90
CA LYS A 170 -5.67 15.93 -0.79
C LYS A 170 -5.22 15.77 0.66
N ALA A 171 -5.10 16.87 1.40
CA ALA A 171 -4.70 16.83 2.81
C ALA A 171 -5.69 16.04 3.68
N ARG A 172 -6.99 16.14 3.40
CA ARG A 172 -8.05 15.40 4.10
C ARG A 172 -7.98 13.91 3.81
N ILE A 173 -7.79 13.52 2.54
CA ILE A 173 -7.63 12.12 2.13
C ILE A 173 -6.35 11.53 2.74
N GLN A 174 -5.22 12.23 2.68
CA GLN A 174 -3.96 11.76 3.28
C GLN A 174 -4.09 11.49 4.78
N ARG A 175 -4.79 12.36 5.55
CA ARG A 175 -5.07 12.08 6.97
C ARG A 175 -5.91 10.80 7.17
N ALA A 176 -6.81 10.50 6.23
CA ALA A 176 -7.58 9.25 6.26
C ALA A 176 -6.69 8.04 5.95
N GLU A 177 -5.74 8.17 5.00
CA GLU A 177 -4.77 7.12 4.64
C GLU A 177 -3.89 6.73 5.81
N TYR A 178 -3.40 7.69 6.59
CA TYR A 178 -2.52 7.44 7.74
C TYR A 178 -3.10 6.48 8.78
N ARG A 179 -4.42 6.43 8.86
CA ARG A 179 -5.15 5.49 9.73
C ARG A 179 -5.64 4.24 8.98
N ALA A 180 -6.00 4.42 7.71
CA ALA A 180 -6.56 3.35 6.90
C ALA A 180 -5.52 2.29 6.55
N TYR A 181 -4.29 2.72 6.21
CA TYR A 181 -3.27 1.79 5.72
C TYR A 181 -2.76 0.83 6.81
N PRO A 182 -2.30 1.29 7.99
CA PRO A 182 -1.90 0.37 9.06
C PRO A 182 -3.04 -0.58 9.48
N ARG A 183 -4.28 -0.07 9.52
CA ARG A 183 -5.47 -0.89 9.82
C ARG A 183 -5.69 -1.97 8.78
N ALA A 184 -5.60 -1.63 7.49
CA ALA A 184 -5.79 -2.60 6.40
C ALA A 184 -4.71 -3.68 6.39
N ILE A 185 -3.44 -3.29 6.61
CA ILE A 185 -2.30 -4.22 6.72
C ILE A 185 -2.52 -5.18 7.90
N LYS A 186 -2.91 -4.65 9.06
CA LYS A 186 -3.26 -5.49 10.24
C LYS A 186 -4.35 -6.48 9.91
N MET A 187 -5.46 -6.01 9.35
CA MET A 187 -6.59 -6.88 8.96
C MET A 187 -6.14 -7.98 7.99
N PHE A 188 -5.27 -7.63 7.05
CA PHE A 188 -4.78 -8.58 6.04
C PHE A 188 -3.89 -9.67 6.66
N ILE A 189 -2.97 -9.29 7.55
CA ILE A 189 -2.09 -10.23 8.25
C ILE A 189 -2.89 -11.13 9.19
N GLU A 190 -3.71 -10.56 10.07
CA GLU A 190 -4.48 -11.31 11.09
C GLU A 190 -5.60 -12.16 10.47
N GLY A 191 -6.23 -11.65 9.42
CA GLY A 191 -7.35 -12.30 8.76
C GLY A 191 -6.91 -13.42 7.82
N ASN A 192 -5.64 -13.45 7.40
CA ASN A 192 -5.09 -14.40 6.41
C ASN A 192 -6.11 -14.73 5.31
N PRO A 193 -6.54 -13.75 4.51
CA PRO A 193 -7.69 -13.90 3.64
C PRO A 193 -7.41 -14.81 2.45
N ARG A 194 -8.45 -15.52 2.00
CA ARG A 194 -8.49 -16.16 0.69
C ARG A 194 -9.05 -15.15 -0.33
N ILE A 195 -8.47 -15.11 -1.50
CA ILE A 195 -8.93 -14.26 -2.61
C ILE A 195 -9.62 -15.10 -3.65
N GLU A 196 -10.90 -14.80 -3.92
CA GLU A 196 -11.73 -15.45 -4.92
C GLU A 196 -12.23 -14.42 -5.93
N GLY A 197 -11.62 -14.40 -7.11
CA GLY A 197 -11.85 -13.34 -8.09
C GLY A 197 -11.53 -11.96 -7.48
N ARG A 198 -12.55 -11.12 -7.37
CA ARG A 198 -12.42 -9.79 -6.75
C ARG A 198 -12.82 -9.71 -5.29
N ARG A 199 -13.13 -10.84 -4.66
CA ARG A 199 -13.60 -10.90 -3.27
C ARG A 199 -12.49 -11.33 -2.34
N ILE A 200 -12.40 -10.65 -1.22
CA ILE A 200 -11.58 -11.06 -0.08
C ILE A 200 -12.49 -11.81 0.90
N ILE A 201 -12.17 -13.09 1.14
CA ILE A 201 -12.88 -13.96 2.06
C ILE A 201 -12.03 -14.06 3.33
N TRP A 202 -12.54 -13.50 4.42
CA TRP A 202 -11.87 -13.53 5.71
C TRP A 202 -12.10 -14.87 6.41
N GLN A 203 -11.07 -15.56 6.87
CA GLN A 203 -11.20 -16.86 7.54
C GLN A 203 -12.06 -16.81 8.82
N ARG A 204 -12.18 -15.63 9.46
CA ARG A 204 -13.05 -15.44 10.63
C ARG A 204 -14.55 -15.53 10.29
N ASP A 205 -14.93 -15.24 9.06
CA ASP A 205 -16.34 -15.28 8.64
C ASP A 205 -16.81 -16.72 8.35
N GLU A 206 -15.92 -17.63 7.97
CA GLU A 206 -16.24 -19.05 7.79
C GLU A 206 -16.64 -19.71 9.11
N LYS A 207 -15.92 -19.44 10.21
CA LYS A 207 -16.25 -19.97 11.56
C LYS A 207 -17.55 -19.44 12.16
N ARG A 208 -18.08 -18.29 11.65
CA ARG A 208 -19.36 -17.74 12.08
C ARG A 208 -20.56 -18.26 11.28
N ARG A 209 -20.33 -18.89 10.13
CA ARG A 209 -21.37 -19.46 9.27
C ARG A 209 -21.65 -20.93 9.56
N GLU A 210 -20.73 -21.58 10.27
CA GLU A 210 -20.81 -22.99 10.66
C GLU A 210 -21.31 -23.19 12.12
N GLY A 211 -21.60 -22.12 12.85
CA GLY A 211 -22.18 -22.13 14.20
C GLY A 211 -23.50 -21.38 14.26
#